data_df21f1ba7c1b40dbdbb682f9dfa87901
#
_entry.id   df21f1ba7c1b40dbdbb682f9dfa87901
#
_cell.length_a   1.000
_cell.length_b   1.000
_cell.length_c   1.000
_cell.angle_alpha   90.00
_cell.angle_beta   90.00
_cell.angle_gamma   90.00
#
_symmetry.space_group_name_H-M   'P 1'
#
loop_
_entity.id
_entity.type
_entity.pdbx_description
1 polymer ?
#
loop_
_entity_poly.entity_id
_entity_poly.type
_entity_poly.pdbx_seq_one_letter_code
_entity_poly.pdbx_strand_id
1 'polypeptide(L)'
;MEELYLKFPSQEDEQAVLEFKAEFLEIENRIPGSGAIEKYDTYEKWLQKCIDATNPEKVPAGKVPATQYLTYRKSDNRLVGMVQLRHNIDIPYLATIAGHIGDCVRPSERNKGYATAQILLCAQKAKEMGLDKVLISCVDTNTASEKSIIKSGGMADGTAFKEETGETFKRFWIYLNNQRPVLETERLILRNFTLDDTDDYFKYASNPNVGPRCGWKPYADKASARERLYVESSKLHQFAIVFKETNQVIGSIELMNTKAERYVGQTIEPNSKEIGFVLSEDFWGQGIMPEAAKAVMKYAFETLDVPSIFISHAEPNTQSGRVQEKLGFKIVGRLDNYREWIDGKMCASIMRKMTKNEWFCHK
;
A
#
# COMPACT_ATOMS: atom_id res chain seq x y z
N MET A 1 -5.38 12.77 21.73
CA MET A 1 -4.21 13.20 20.90
C MET A 1 -4.25 14.72 20.88
N GLU A 2 -3.13 15.42 21.09
CA GLU A 2 -3.10 16.87 21.02
C GLU A 2 -3.46 17.35 19.61
N GLU A 3 -4.16 18.47 19.54
CA GLU A 3 -4.65 19.00 18.28
C GLU A 3 -3.53 19.76 17.54
N LEU A 4 -3.34 19.41 16.25
CA LEU A 4 -2.36 20.04 15.37
C LEU A 4 -3.07 20.84 14.28
N TYR A 5 -2.33 21.79 13.68
CA TYR A 5 -2.75 22.47 12.47
C TYR A 5 -1.58 22.69 11.52
N LEU A 6 -1.88 22.82 10.24
CA LEU A 6 -0.92 23.15 9.20
C LEU A 6 -0.99 24.63 8.86
N LYS A 7 0.19 25.27 8.78
CA LYS A 7 0.35 26.67 8.38
C LYS A 7 1.35 26.75 7.22
N PHE A 8 1.06 27.54 6.19
CA PHE A 8 2.06 27.92 5.19
C PHE A 8 3.12 28.82 5.86
N PRO A 9 4.44 28.64 5.57
CA PRO A 9 5.48 29.44 6.18
C PRO A 9 5.32 30.93 5.89
N SER A 10 5.58 31.76 6.89
CA SER A 10 5.59 33.24 6.80
C SER A 10 6.82 33.80 7.51
N GLN A 11 7.09 35.10 7.39
CA GLN A 11 8.22 35.73 8.06
C GLN A 11 8.16 35.57 9.60
N GLU A 12 7.00 35.48 10.17
CA GLU A 12 6.80 35.28 11.62
C GLU A 12 7.29 33.92 12.14
N ASP A 13 7.46 32.94 11.25
CA ASP A 13 7.86 31.59 11.62
C ASP A 13 9.39 31.39 11.68
N GLU A 14 10.20 32.42 11.36
CA GLU A 14 11.63 32.34 11.21
C GLU A 14 12.31 31.71 12.43
N GLN A 15 12.08 32.27 13.62
CA GLN A 15 12.71 31.78 14.86
C GLN A 15 12.36 30.30 15.12
N ALA A 16 11.07 29.94 15.02
CA ALA A 16 10.62 28.57 15.27
C ALA A 16 11.21 27.57 14.27
N VAL A 17 11.35 27.99 13.00
CA VAL A 17 11.91 27.16 11.93
C VAL A 17 13.43 27.02 12.08
N LEU A 18 14.14 28.06 12.47
CA LEU A 18 15.60 27.97 12.72
C LEU A 18 15.93 27.10 13.93
N GLU A 19 15.14 27.18 15.00
CA GLU A 19 15.26 26.28 16.17
C GLU A 19 14.98 24.81 15.78
N PHE A 20 13.92 24.58 14.97
CA PHE A 20 13.61 23.26 14.44
C PHE A 20 14.76 22.70 13.59
N LYS A 21 15.32 23.54 12.70
CA LYS A 21 16.45 23.17 11.85
C LYS A 21 17.69 22.82 12.68
N ALA A 22 18.03 23.63 13.69
CA ALA A 22 19.17 23.40 14.55
C ALA A 22 19.07 22.06 15.28
N GLU A 23 17.95 21.80 15.95
CA GLU A 23 17.70 20.53 16.67
C GLU A 23 17.78 19.30 15.74
N PHE A 24 17.27 19.45 14.51
CA PHE A 24 17.30 18.34 13.56
C PHE A 24 18.71 18.02 13.08
N LEU A 25 19.52 19.06 12.80
CA LEU A 25 20.90 18.92 12.29
C LEU A 25 21.91 18.42 13.33
N GLU A 26 21.55 18.43 14.62
CA GLU A 26 22.33 17.73 15.66
C GLU A 26 22.29 16.21 15.52
N ILE A 27 21.27 15.66 14.85
CA ILE A 27 21.01 14.21 14.79
C ILE A 27 21.13 13.69 13.36
N GLU A 28 20.68 14.46 12.37
CA GLU A 28 20.55 14.04 10.97
C GLU A 28 21.04 15.14 10.03
N ASN A 29 21.74 14.76 8.97
CA ASN A 29 22.28 15.72 7.98
C ASN A 29 21.23 16.24 6.97
N ARG A 30 20.00 15.73 7.03
CA ARG A 30 18.91 16.06 6.11
C ARG A 30 17.59 16.14 6.87
N ILE A 31 16.75 17.10 6.49
CA ILE A 31 15.43 17.30 7.07
C ILE A 31 14.36 16.90 6.03
N PRO A 32 13.83 15.68 6.07
CA PRO A 32 12.80 15.23 5.12
C PRO A 32 11.56 16.12 5.17
N GLY A 33 10.90 16.35 4.03
CA GLY A 33 9.64 17.11 4.01
C GLY A 33 9.76 18.61 4.34
N SER A 34 10.96 19.13 4.52
CA SER A 34 11.21 20.55 4.87
C SER A 34 11.41 21.47 3.68
N GLY A 35 11.28 20.95 2.45
CA GLY A 35 11.66 21.73 1.27
C GLY A 35 13.17 21.95 1.16
N ALA A 36 13.97 21.09 1.81
CA ALA A 36 15.44 21.13 1.85
C ALA A 36 15.99 22.39 2.52
N ILE A 37 15.39 22.80 3.65
CA ILE A 37 15.82 24.01 4.40
C ILE A 37 17.29 23.94 4.83
N GLU A 38 17.84 22.74 4.99
CA GLU A 38 19.26 22.53 5.33
C GLU A 38 20.24 23.08 4.28
N LYS A 39 19.78 23.31 3.04
CA LYS A 39 20.57 23.80 1.92
C LYS A 39 20.55 25.33 1.77
N TYR A 40 19.80 26.02 2.61
CA TYR A 40 19.66 27.48 2.51
C TYR A 40 20.39 28.17 3.65
N ASP A 41 21.12 29.20 3.29
CA ASP A 41 21.95 30.00 4.23
C ASP A 41 21.09 30.88 5.12
N THR A 42 19.96 31.41 4.58
CA THR A 42 19.01 32.23 5.31
C THR A 42 17.58 31.73 5.21
N TYR A 43 16.75 32.09 6.20
CA TYR A 43 15.33 31.76 6.23
C TYR A 43 14.58 32.36 5.04
N GLU A 44 14.87 33.62 4.70
CA GLU A 44 14.20 34.37 3.62
C GLU A 44 14.35 33.65 2.27
N LYS A 45 15.58 33.15 1.95
CA LYS A 45 15.84 32.41 0.71
C LYS A 45 15.00 31.12 0.65
N TRP A 46 14.89 30.41 1.78
CA TRP A 46 14.06 29.22 1.86
C TRP A 46 12.57 29.55 1.78
N LEU A 47 12.11 30.60 2.46
CA LEU A 47 10.73 31.06 2.39
C LEU A 47 10.35 31.47 0.97
N GLN A 48 11.22 32.25 0.28
CA GLN A 48 10.98 32.63 -1.10
C GLN A 48 10.89 31.39 -2.02
N LYS A 49 11.76 30.39 -1.83
CA LYS A 49 11.67 29.12 -2.55
C LYS A 49 10.34 28.40 -2.26
N CYS A 50 9.84 28.40 -1.03
CA CYS A 50 8.55 27.81 -0.70
C CYS A 50 7.40 28.53 -1.41
N ILE A 51 7.45 29.86 -1.50
CA ILE A 51 6.48 30.69 -2.23
C ILE A 51 6.53 30.37 -3.72
N ASP A 52 7.71 30.38 -4.32
CA ASP A 52 7.89 30.13 -5.75
C ASP A 52 7.50 28.70 -6.15
N ALA A 53 7.69 27.72 -5.25
CA ALA A 53 7.30 26.33 -5.48
C ALA A 53 5.79 26.12 -5.60
N THR A 54 4.95 27.04 -5.13
CA THR A 54 3.49 26.95 -5.30
C THR A 54 3.02 27.40 -6.68
N ASN A 55 3.82 28.18 -7.41
CA ASN A 55 3.48 28.68 -8.72
C ASN A 55 4.11 27.79 -9.82
N PRO A 56 3.29 27.08 -10.65
CA PRO A 56 3.79 26.20 -11.69
C PRO A 56 4.78 26.88 -12.67
N GLU A 57 4.57 28.18 -12.95
CA GLU A 57 5.43 28.94 -13.90
C GLU A 57 6.83 29.23 -13.34
N LYS A 58 7.00 29.19 -12.01
CA LYS A 58 8.28 29.42 -11.33
C LYS A 58 9.03 28.15 -10.95
N VAL A 59 8.40 26.99 -11.16
CA VAL A 59 9.01 25.69 -10.81
C VAL A 59 10.08 25.34 -11.84
N PRO A 60 11.31 25.04 -11.42
CA PRO A 60 12.39 24.64 -12.34
C PRO A 60 12.05 23.37 -13.12
N ALA A 61 12.61 23.24 -14.33
CA ALA A 61 12.50 22.02 -15.12
C ALA A 61 12.94 20.78 -14.32
N GLY A 62 12.18 19.67 -14.43
CA GLY A 62 12.43 18.44 -13.67
C GLY A 62 11.96 18.47 -12.21
N LYS A 63 11.22 19.51 -11.81
CA LYS A 63 10.52 19.61 -10.53
C LYS A 63 9.01 19.69 -10.76
N VAL A 64 8.23 19.54 -9.70
CA VAL A 64 6.78 19.74 -9.71
C VAL A 64 6.39 20.81 -8.71
N PRO A 65 5.25 21.47 -8.90
CA PRO A 65 4.70 22.38 -7.89
C PRO A 65 4.50 21.68 -6.56
N ALA A 66 4.76 22.40 -5.47
CA ALA A 66 4.63 21.85 -4.12
C ALA A 66 4.30 22.94 -3.11
N THR A 67 3.53 22.58 -2.08
CA THR A 67 3.24 23.44 -0.93
C THR A 67 3.99 22.93 0.28
N GLN A 68 4.73 23.80 0.94
CA GLN A 68 5.37 23.54 2.23
C GLN A 68 4.42 23.91 3.34
N TYR A 69 4.25 23.02 4.33
CA TYR A 69 3.51 23.29 5.54
C TYR A 69 4.39 23.12 6.78
N LEU A 70 4.16 23.97 7.76
CA LEU A 70 4.64 23.87 9.14
C LEU A 70 3.53 23.25 9.97
N THR A 71 3.85 22.26 10.79
CA THR A 71 2.90 21.59 11.68
C THR A 71 3.07 22.13 13.09
N TYR A 72 2.08 22.85 13.56
CA TYR A 72 2.05 23.45 14.89
C TYR A 72 1.11 22.69 15.81
N ARG A 73 1.50 22.56 17.09
CA ARG A 73 0.65 22.09 18.17
C ARG A 73 -0.19 23.23 18.72
N LYS A 74 -1.52 23.06 18.79
CA LYS A 74 -2.44 24.15 19.20
C LYS A 74 -2.27 24.59 20.64
N SER A 75 -1.94 23.68 21.57
CA SER A 75 -1.90 23.96 23.00
C SER A 75 -0.85 24.99 23.42
N ASP A 76 0.29 25.05 22.71
CA ASP A 76 1.43 25.92 23.04
C ASP A 76 2.05 26.62 21.83
N ASN A 77 1.43 26.46 20.67
CA ASN A 77 1.90 27.02 19.39
C ASN A 77 3.34 26.62 19.06
N ARG A 78 3.76 25.40 19.45
CA ARG A 78 5.09 24.87 19.16
C ARG A 78 5.14 24.23 17.77
N LEU A 79 6.18 24.54 16.99
CA LEU A 79 6.48 23.86 15.73
C LEU A 79 6.98 22.44 16.02
N VAL A 80 6.18 21.42 15.70
CA VAL A 80 6.44 20.01 16.00
C VAL A 80 6.77 19.17 14.78
N GLY A 81 6.55 19.67 13.56
CA GLY A 81 6.82 18.96 12.32
C GLY A 81 6.82 19.86 11.09
N MET A 82 7.28 19.29 9.99
CA MET A 82 7.19 19.88 8.65
C MET A 82 6.66 18.83 7.68
N VAL A 83 5.82 19.26 6.74
CA VAL A 83 5.32 18.40 5.68
C VAL A 83 5.25 19.16 4.36
N GLN A 84 5.74 18.53 3.28
CA GLN A 84 5.65 19.06 1.94
C GLN A 84 4.66 18.23 1.13
N LEU A 85 3.70 18.89 0.50
CA LEU A 85 2.74 18.31 -0.44
C LEU A 85 3.12 18.69 -1.88
N ARG A 86 3.49 17.73 -2.70
CA ARG A 86 3.68 17.88 -4.15
C ARG A 86 2.33 17.76 -4.83
N HIS A 87 2.06 18.68 -5.77
CA HIS A 87 0.74 18.79 -6.41
C HIS A 87 0.49 17.67 -7.44
N ASN A 88 1.55 17.06 -7.95
CA ASN A 88 1.52 15.87 -8.80
C ASN A 88 2.81 15.07 -8.64
N ILE A 89 2.89 13.92 -9.30
CA ILE A 89 4.07 13.03 -9.32
C ILE A 89 4.49 12.71 -10.76
N ASP A 90 4.34 13.64 -11.69
CA ASP A 90 4.53 13.45 -13.14
C ASP A 90 6.00 13.27 -13.56
N ILE A 91 6.92 13.16 -12.60
CA ILE A 91 8.32 12.85 -12.85
C ILE A 91 8.67 11.46 -12.28
N PRO A 92 9.50 10.66 -12.97
CA PRO A 92 9.78 9.26 -12.60
C PRO A 92 10.18 9.06 -11.14
N TYR A 93 11.08 9.91 -10.62
CA TYR A 93 11.53 9.82 -9.24
C TYR A 93 10.40 9.97 -8.20
N LEU A 94 9.43 10.85 -8.45
CA LEU A 94 8.28 11.02 -7.56
C LEU A 94 7.28 9.88 -7.72
N ALA A 95 7.03 9.45 -8.96
CA ALA A 95 6.11 8.37 -9.24
C ALA A 95 6.58 7.01 -8.66
N THR A 96 7.89 6.80 -8.55
CA THR A 96 8.47 5.53 -8.10
C THR A 96 8.97 5.57 -6.64
N ILE A 97 9.69 6.62 -6.23
CA ILE A 97 10.42 6.65 -4.95
C ILE A 97 9.78 7.60 -3.93
N ALA A 98 9.56 8.89 -4.28
CA ALA A 98 9.33 9.91 -3.25
C ALA A 98 7.86 10.25 -2.99
N GLY A 99 6.95 10.01 -3.95
CA GLY A 99 5.51 10.28 -3.82
C GLY A 99 5.13 11.76 -3.71
N HIS A 100 3.89 12.00 -3.28
CA HIS A 100 3.32 13.33 -3.07
C HIS A 100 3.75 13.96 -1.75
N ILE A 101 3.89 13.15 -0.68
CA ILE A 101 4.10 13.64 0.68
C ILE A 101 5.51 13.28 1.15
N GLY A 102 6.24 14.29 1.61
CA GLY A 102 7.45 14.12 2.41
C GLY A 102 7.24 14.81 3.74
N ASP A 103 7.60 14.16 4.85
CA ASP A 103 7.32 14.68 6.19
C ASP A 103 8.44 14.39 7.18
N CYS A 104 8.48 15.16 8.27
CA CYS A 104 9.30 14.90 9.43
C CYS A 104 8.67 15.45 10.70
N VAL A 105 9.03 14.85 11.83
CA VAL A 105 8.65 15.30 13.18
C VAL A 105 9.90 15.72 13.93
N ARG A 106 9.81 16.86 14.63
CA ARG A 106 10.85 17.41 15.50
C ARG A 106 11.42 16.29 16.40
N PRO A 107 12.73 16.11 16.49
CA PRO A 107 13.34 15.00 17.24
C PRO A 107 12.80 14.84 18.66
N SER A 108 12.75 15.93 19.43
CA SER A 108 12.22 15.94 20.81
C SER A 108 10.72 15.70 20.92
N GLU A 109 9.99 15.72 19.80
CA GLU A 109 8.54 15.55 19.73
C GLU A 109 8.13 14.20 19.08
N ARG A 110 9.09 13.32 18.79
CA ARG A 110 8.83 11.97 18.23
C ARG A 110 8.07 11.07 19.21
N ASN A 111 7.47 10.01 18.70
CA ASN A 111 6.71 8.99 19.45
C ASN A 111 5.42 9.49 20.14
N LYS A 112 4.91 10.68 19.76
CA LYS A 112 3.67 11.28 20.28
C LYS A 112 2.49 11.18 19.30
N GLY A 113 2.66 10.48 18.17
CA GLY A 113 1.63 10.32 17.14
C GLY A 113 1.54 11.47 16.12
N TYR A 114 2.43 12.46 16.18
CA TYR A 114 2.38 13.65 15.33
C TYR A 114 2.60 13.37 13.85
N ALA A 115 3.43 12.38 13.50
CA ALA A 115 3.60 11.96 12.09
C ALA A 115 2.27 11.53 11.49
N THR A 116 1.50 10.67 12.18
CA THR A 116 0.17 10.23 11.73
C THR A 116 -0.78 11.43 11.58
N ALA A 117 -0.82 12.33 12.57
CA ALA A 117 -1.71 13.48 12.54
C ALA A 117 -1.39 14.46 11.40
N GLN A 118 -0.10 14.77 11.18
CA GLN A 118 0.29 15.68 10.09
C GLN A 118 0.09 15.06 8.69
N ILE A 119 0.28 13.74 8.52
CA ILE A 119 -0.03 13.06 7.26
C ILE A 119 -1.53 13.15 6.97
N LEU A 120 -2.41 12.95 7.95
CA LEU A 120 -3.86 13.09 7.78
C LEU A 120 -4.27 14.53 7.44
N LEU A 121 -3.70 15.53 8.09
CA LEU A 121 -3.93 16.94 7.76
C LEU A 121 -3.43 17.28 6.34
N CYS A 122 -2.27 16.77 5.95
CA CYS A 122 -1.72 16.96 4.60
C CYS A 122 -2.59 16.26 3.54
N ALA A 123 -3.09 15.06 3.83
CA ALA A 123 -4.03 14.34 2.98
C ALA A 123 -5.33 15.12 2.78
N GLN A 124 -5.84 15.79 3.84
CA GLN A 124 -6.99 16.69 3.72
C GLN A 124 -6.70 17.87 2.79
N LYS A 125 -5.50 18.48 2.87
CA LYS A 125 -5.07 19.54 1.94
C LYS A 125 -4.98 19.05 0.50
N ALA A 126 -4.48 17.84 0.29
CA ALA A 126 -4.43 17.22 -1.04
C ALA A 126 -5.84 17.00 -1.61
N LYS A 127 -6.80 16.58 -0.77
CA LYS A 127 -8.21 16.46 -1.15
C LYS A 127 -8.84 17.81 -1.53
N GLU A 128 -8.56 18.86 -0.78
CA GLU A 128 -9.00 20.23 -1.08
C GLU A 128 -8.45 20.74 -2.42
N MET A 129 -7.30 20.22 -2.87
CA MET A 129 -6.71 20.49 -4.18
C MET A 129 -7.28 19.62 -5.31
N GLY A 130 -8.22 18.71 -5.02
CA GLY A 130 -8.85 17.85 -6.01
C GLY A 130 -8.09 16.55 -6.31
N LEU A 131 -7.09 16.18 -5.51
CA LEU A 131 -6.44 14.88 -5.67
C LEU A 131 -7.36 13.77 -5.13
N ASP A 132 -7.43 12.65 -5.84
CA ASP A 132 -8.19 11.47 -5.41
C ASP A 132 -7.41 10.57 -4.44
N LYS A 133 -6.09 10.57 -4.58
CA LYS A 133 -5.17 9.78 -3.78
C LYS A 133 -3.78 10.41 -3.74
N VAL A 134 -3.02 10.11 -2.71
CA VAL A 134 -1.62 10.53 -2.57
C VAL A 134 -0.70 9.34 -2.34
N LEU A 135 0.44 9.33 -3.00
CA LEU A 135 1.53 8.38 -2.77
C LEU A 135 2.44 8.93 -1.68
N ILE A 136 2.77 8.09 -0.71
CA ILE A 136 3.80 8.34 0.31
C ILE A 136 4.69 7.11 0.42
N SER A 137 5.97 7.30 0.70
CA SER A 137 6.93 6.20 0.83
C SER A 137 7.85 6.39 2.03
N CYS A 138 8.41 5.30 2.51
CA CYS A 138 9.48 5.31 3.50
C CYS A 138 10.54 4.27 3.17
N VAL A 139 11.77 4.47 3.65
CA VAL A 139 12.81 3.44 3.59
C VAL A 139 12.30 2.19 4.32
N ASP A 140 12.55 1.01 3.79
CA ASP A 140 12.02 -0.27 4.28
C ASP A 140 12.41 -0.60 5.73
N THR A 141 13.56 -0.07 6.19
CA THR A 141 14.04 -0.16 7.56
C THR A 141 13.37 0.84 8.53
N ASN A 142 12.67 1.87 8.01
CA ASN A 142 12.01 2.89 8.84
C ASN A 142 10.61 2.43 9.29
N THR A 143 10.58 1.52 10.26
CA THR A 143 9.34 0.95 10.80
C THR A 143 8.44 1.99 11.49
N ALA A 144 8.99 3.08 12.01
CA ALA A 144 8.21 4.15 12.64
C ALA A 144 7.40 4.93 11.60
N SER A 145 8.02 5.29 10.46
CA SER A 145 7.34 5.94 9.34
C SER A 145 6.27 5.01 8.75
N GLU A 146 6.62 3.74 8.49
CA GLU A 146 5.67 2.74 7.99
C GLU A 146 4.40 2.65 8.86
N LYS A 147 4.57 2.52 10.18
CA LYS A 147 3.44 2.48 11.12
C LYS A 147 2.59 3.76 11.08
N SER A 148 3.22 4.92 10.93
CA SER A 148 2.52 6.20 10.85
C SER A 148 1.72 6.31 9.56
N ILE A 149 2.30 5.90 8.43
CA ILE A 149 1.65 5.89 7.11
C ILE A 149 0.43 4.94 7.12
N ILE A 150 0.59 3.71 7.64
CA ILE A 150 -0.51 2.73 7.73
C ILE A 150 -1.64 3.27 8.62
N LYS A 151 -1.31 3.85 9.79
CA LYS A 151 -2.30 4.49 10.68
C LYS A 151 -3.03 5.67 10.03
N SER A 152 -2.42 6.32 9.06
CA SER A 152 -3.04 7.39 8.27
C SER A 152 -3.90 6.86 7.10
N GLY A 153 -4.13 5.55 7.01
CA GLY A 153 -4.89 4.94 5.94
C GLY A 153 -4.05 4.57 4.72
N GLY A 154 -2.73 4.56 4.84
CA GLY A 154 -1.81 4.15 3.78
C GLY A 154 -1.95 2.66 3.47
N MET A 155 -2.08 2.36 2.19
CA MET A 155 -2.24 1.02 1.64
C MET A 155 -1.01 0.65 0.82
N ALA A 156 -0.37 -0.46 1.15
CA ALA A 156 0.87 -0.88 0.51
C ALA A 156 0.70 -1.12 -1.00
N ASP A 157 1.60 -0.52 -1.79
CA ASP A 157 1.67 -0.62 -3.25
C ASP A 157 3.03 -1.17 -3.72
N GLY A 158 3.60 -2.09 -2.95
CA GLY A 158 4.88 -2.71 -3.25
C GLY A 158 6.09 -1.89 -2.79
N THR A 159 7.23 -2.16 -3.43
CA THR A 159 8.52 -1.52 -3.12
C THR A 159 9.16 -0.94 -4.37
N ALA A 160 10.07 0.03 -4.18
CA ALA A 160 10.93 0.55 -5.21
C ALA A 160 12.37 0.59 -4.72
N PHE A 161 13.31 0.23 -5.59
CA PHE A 161 14.73 0.26 -5.29
C PHE A 161 15.38 1.52 -5.88
N LYS A 162 16.20 2.18 -5.08
CA LYS A 162 16.94 3.37 -5.49
C LYS A 162 18.40 3.01 -5.67
N GLU A 163 18.83 2.86 -6.92
CA GLU A 163 20.19 2.42 -7.28
C GLU A 163 21.28 3.31 -6.73
N GLU A 164 21.08 4.66 -6.72
CA GLU A 164 22.10 5.62 -6.30
C GLU A 164 22.45 5.52 -4.81
N THR A 165 21.54 5.03 -3.97
CA THR A 165 21.74 4.89 -2.51
C THR A 165 21.74 3.44 -2.03
N GLY A 166 21.34 2.49 -2.88
CA GLY A 166 21.16 1.08 -2.49
C GLY A 166 19.97 0.86 -1.54
N GLU A 167 19.07 1.82 -1.41
CA GLU A 167 17.94 1.76 -0.48
C GLU A 167 16.69 1.24 -1.16
N THR A 168 15.94 0.44 -0.43
CA THR A 168 14.59 0.00 -0.81
C THR A 168 13.56 0.86 -0.10
N PHE A 169 12.53 1.28 -0.84
CA PHE A 169 11.42 2.08 -0.33
C PHE A 169 10.13 1.29 -0.38
N LYS A 170 9.40 1.21 0.73
CA LYS A 170 8.00 0.76 0.78
C LYS A 170 7.11 1.90 0.33
N ARG A 171 6.12 1.60 -0.52
CA ARG A 171 5.20 2.56 -1.14
C ARG A 171 3.80 2.32 -0.63
N PHE A 172 3.05 3.44 -0.42
CA PHE A 172 1.68 3.39 0.11
C PHE A 172 0.81 4.46 -0.56
N TRP A 173 -0.40 4.06 -0.99
CA TRP A 173 -1.42 5.00 -1.41
C TRP A 173 -2.37 5.32 -0.26
N ILE A 174 -2.68 6.61 -0.06
CA ILE A 174 -3.77 7.08 0.79
C ILE A 174 -4.87 7.58 -0.15
N TYR A 175 -6.05 6.95 -0.11
CA TYR A 175 -7.22 7.35 -0.91
C TYR A 175 -8.00 8.43 -0.17
N LEU A 176 -8.23 9.58 -0.83
CA LEU A 176 -8.77 10.80 -0.20
C LEU A 176 -10.30 10.86 -0.25
N ASN A 177 -10.90 10.15 -1.18
CA ASN A 177 -12.35 10.15 -1.40
C ASN A 177 -13.06 8.88 -0.91
N ASN A 178 -12.47 8.15 0.04
CA ASN A 178 -12.95 6.84 0.51
C ASN A 178 -13.15 5.78 -0.60
N GLN A 179 -12.64 6.04 -1.81
CA GLN A 179 -12.77 5.13 -2.94
C GLN A 179 -11.64 4.09 -2.95
N ARG A 180 -11.63 3.26 -1.91
CA ARG A 180 -10.93 1.98 -2.02
C ARG A 180 -11.72 1.15 -3.03
N PRO A 181 -11.04 0.41 -3.93
CA PRO A 181 -11.77 -0.38 -4.90
C PRO A 181 -12.72 -1.34 -4.17
N VAL A 182 -14.00 -1.20 -4.44
CA VAL A 182 -15.04 -2.15 -4.04
C VAL A 182 -15.56 -2.77 -5.31
N LEU A 183 -15.51 -4.10 -5.40
CA LEU A 183 -16.02 -4.85 -6.55
C LEU A 183 -17.25 -5.60 -6.10
N GLU A 184 -18.31 -5.50 -6.87
CA GLU A 184 -19.55 -6.23 -6.58
C GLU A 184 -19.84 -7.27 -7.64
N THR A 185 -20.37 -8.41 -7.18
CA THR A 185 -20.90 -9.48 -8.01
C THR A 185 -22.34 -9.76 -7.61
N GLU A 186 -22.94 -10.81 -8.14
CA GLU A 186 -24.29 -11.24 -7.75
C GLU A 186 -24.36 -11.55 -6.25
N ARG A 187 -23.42 -12.35 -5.71
CA ARG A 187 -23.46 -12.86 -4.34
C ARG A 187 -22.45 -12.18 -3.39
N LEU A 188 -21.46 -11.43 -3.92
CA LEU A 188 -20.30 -10.99 -3.15
C LEU A 188 -20.10 -9.47 -3.20
N ILE A 189 -19.52 -8.94 -2.10
CA ILE A 189 -18.86 -7.65 -2.05
C ILE A 189 -17.37 -7.92 -1.77
N LEU A 190 -16.50 -7.45 -2.66
CA LEU A 190 -15.05 -7.52 -2.50
C LEU A 190 -14.56 -6.13 -2.08
N ARG A 191 -14.20 -5.97 -0.82
CA ARG A 191 -13.78 -4.71 -0.21
C ARG A 191 -12.51 -4.90 0.61
N ASN A 192 -11.87 -3.82 0.98
CA ASN A 192 -10.77 -3.93 1.94
C ASN A 192 -11.26 -4.52 3.27
N PHE A 193 -10.33 -5.21 3.95
CA PHE A 193 -10.53 -5.58 5.34
C PHE A 193 -10.62 -4.36 6.26
N THR A 194 -11.38 -4.51 7.32
CA THR A 194 -11.39 -3.63 8.51
C THR A 194 -11.03 -4.45 9.74
N LEU A 195 -10.69 -3.81 10.84
CA LEU A 195 -10.42 -4.52 12.08
C LEU A 195 -11.69 -5.12 12.73
N ASP A 196 -12.86 -4.68 12.29
CA ASP A 196 -14.15 -5.25 12.71
C ASP A 196 -14.39 -6.65 12.10
N ASP A 197 -13.68 -6.98 11.01
CA ASP A 197 -13.73 -8.32 10.40
C ASP A 197 -12.95 -9.39 11.18
N THR A 198 -12.38 -9.06 12.34
CA THR A 198 -11.49 -9.97 13.10
C THR A 198 -12.13 -11.30 13.42
N ASP A 199 -13.40 -11.33 13.79
CA ASP A 199 -14.10 -12.55 14.20
C ASP A 199 -14.33 -13.48 13.00
N ASP A 200 -14.80 -12.95 11.89
CA ASP A 200 -14.98 -13.69 10.65
C ASP A 200 -13.64 -14.17 10.07
N TYR A 201 -12.62 -13.30 10.09
CA TYR A 201 -11.27 -13.66 9.66
C TYR A 201 -10.72 -14.81 10.50
N PHE A 202 -10.80 -14.71 11.83
CA PHE A 202 -10.30 -15.74 12.75
C PHE A 202 -11.03 -17.08 12.54
N LYS A 203 -12.34 -17.05 12.27
CA LYS A 203 -13.14 -18.26 12.05
C LYS A 203 -12.55 -19.14 10.95
N TYR A 204 -12.24 -18.60 9.78
CA TYR A 204 -11.64 -19.40 8.70
C TYR A 204 -10.13 -19.54 8.81
N ALA A 205 -9.45 -18.56 9.40
CA ALA A 205 -7.99 -18.57 9.52
C ALA A 205 -7.46 -19.52 10.62
N SER A 206 -8.30 -19.87 11.60
CA SER A 206 -8.00 -20.91 12.61
C SER A 206 -8.35 -22.32 12.16
N ASN A 207 -9.06 -22.47 11.04
CA ASN A 207 -9.47 -23.78 10.53
C ASN A 207 -8.26 -24.57 10.00
N PRO A 208 -7.98 -25.78 10.52
CA PRO A 208 -6.83 -26.59 10.11
C PRO A 208 -6.89 -27.09 8.65
N ASN A 209 -8.05 -27.04 8.02
CA ASN A 209 -8.22 -27.43 6.61
C ASN A 209 -7.95 -26.26 5.65
N VAL A 210 -7.94 -25.02 6.13
CA VAL A 210 -7.82 -23.80 5.29
C VAL A 210 -6.38 -23.33 5.19
N GLY A 211 -5.77 -22.93 6.31
CA GLY A 211 -4.43 -22.33 6.36
C GLY A 211 -3.33 -23.16 5.70
N PRO A 212 -3.20 -24.46 6.04
CA PRO A 212 -2.12 -25.29 5.48
C PRO A 212 -2.17 -25.43 3.95
N ARG A 213 -3.35 -25.39 3.34
CA ARG A 213 -3.50 -25.40 1.86
C ARG A 213 -3.00 -24.10 1.21
N CYS A 214 -2.92 -23.03 1.98
CA CYS A 214 -2.44 -21.73 1.55
C CYS A 214 -0.98 -21.45 1.99
N GLY A 215 -0.33 -22.41 2.69
CA GLY A 215 1.07 -22.33 3.11
C GLY A 215 1.29 -21.60 4.43
N TRP A 216 0.29 -21.52 5.31
CA TRP A 216 0.41 -20.94 6.65
C TRP A 216 -0.30 -21.79 7.72
N LYS A 217 0.19 -21.71 8.97
CA LYS A 217 -0.37 -22.45 10.10
C LYS A 217 -1.67 -21.79 10.59
N PRO A 218 -2.67 -22.56 11.03
CA PRO A 218 -3.87 -22.01 11.64
C PRO A 218 -3.51 -21.07 12.79
N TYR A 219 -4.22 -19.95 12.92
CA TYR A 219 -4.03 -19.02 14.02
C TYR A 219 -4.55 -19.63 15.32
N ALA A 220 -3.74 -19.52 16.38
CA ALA A 220 -4.06 -20.11 17.69
C ALA A 220 -5.07 -19.25 18.47
N ASP A 221 -5.10 -17.95 18.24
CA ASP A 221 -5.95 -16.99 18.95
C ASP A 221 -6.33 -15.79 18.08
N LYS A 222 -7.36 -15.06 18.53
CA LYS A 222 -7.87 -13.87 17.84
C LYS A 222 -6.86 -12.70 17.84
N ALA A 223 -5.96 -12.60 18.81
CA ALA A 223 -5.01 -11.51 18.87
C ALA A 223 -3.99 -11.60 17.71
N SER A 224 -3.43 -12.80 17.49
CA SER A 224 -2.53 -13.08 16.36
C SER A 224 -3.24 -12.88 15.01
N ALA A 225 -4.50 -13.30 14.91
CA ALA A 225 -5.31 -13.09 13.70
C ALA A 225 -5.56 -11.59 13.45
N ARG A 226 -5.83 -10.81 14.51
CA ARG A 226 -6.03 -9.35 14.41
C ARG A 226 -4.78 -8.61 13.99
N GLU A 227 -3.61 -9.01 14.50
CA GLU A 227 -2.31 -8.44 14.06
C GLU A 227 -2.09 -8.68 12.57
N ARG A 228 -2.36 -9.89 12.10
CA ARG A 228 -2.28 -10.20 10.68
C ARG A 228 -3.30 -9.42 9.87
N LEU A 229 -4.55 -9.34 10.32
CA LEU A 229 -5.61 -8.59 9.68
C LEU A 229 -5.26 -7.11 9.53
N TYR A 230 -4.59 -6.52 10.51
CA TYR A 230 -4.06 -5.17 10.42
C TYR A 230 -3.10 -5.00 9.22
N VAL A 231 -2.22 -5.98 8.99
CA VAL A 231 -1.33 -5.99 7.82
C VAL A 231 -2.12 -6.19 6.52
N GLU A 232 -3.08 -7.13 6.51
CA GLU A 232 -3.90 -7.37 5.32
C GLU A 232 -4.75 -6.14 4.94
N SER A 233 -5.31 -5.43 5.94
CA SER A 233 -6.10 -4.21 5.72
C SER A 233 -5.29 -3.03 5.16
N SER A 234 -3.95 -3.07 5.27
CA SER A 234 -3.05 -2.05 4.74
C SER A 234 -2.65 -2.28 3.28
N LYS A 235 -3.00 -3.41 2.67
CA LYS A 235 -2.67 -3.72 1.29
C LYS A 235 -3.74 -3.18 0.34
N LEU A 236 -3.29 -2.54 -0.75
CA LEU A 236 -4.17 -1.86 -1.70
C LEU A 236 -5.16 -2.81 -2.41
N HIS A 237 -4.68 -3.95 -2.87
CA HIS A 237 -5.47 -4.90 -3.67
C HIS A 237 -5.71 -6.22 -2.92
N GLN A 238 -5.83 -6.15 -1.60
CA GLN A 238 -6.28 -7.24 -0.74
C GLN A 238 -7.76 -7.06 -0.46
N PHE A 239 -8.58 -7.95 -1.01
CA PHE A 239 -10.03 -7.89 -0.84
C PHE A 239 -10.51 -8.96 0.15
N ALA A 240 -11.25 -8.53 1.16
CA ALA A 240 -12.14 -9.39 1.90
C ALA A 240 -13.28 -9.82 0.98
N ILE A 241 -13.62 -11.09 0.96
CA ILE A 241 -14.79 -11.62 0.26
C ILE A 241 -15.95 -11.63 1.24
N VAL A 242 -16.89 -10.70 1.09
CA VAL A 242 -18.09 -10.59 1.91
C VAL A 242 -19.25 -11.28 1.19
N PHE A 243 -19.90 -12.23 1.85
CA PHE A 243 -21.09 -12.90 1.32
C PHE A 243 -22.33 -12.06 1.62
N LYS A 244 -23.00 -11.55 0.58
CA LYS A 244 -24.09 -10.55 0.71
C LYS A 244 -25.25 -11.04 1.60
N GLU A 245 -25.59 -12.31 1.52
CA GLU A 245 -26.72 -12.86 2.25
C GLU A 245 -26.56 -12.79 3.78
N THR A 246 -25.34 -13.01 4.27
CA THR A 246 -25.04 -13.02 5.72
C THR A 246 -24.22 -11.83 6.18
N ASN A 247 -23.73 -11.01 5.27
CA ASN A 247 -22.76 -9.93 5.51
C ASN A 247 -21.47 -10.40 6.20
N GLN A 248 -21.12 -11.69 6.10
CA GLN A 248 -19.91 -12.26 6.70
C GLN A 248 -18.72 -12.21 5.76
N VAL A 249 -17.52 -12.00 6.30
CA VAL A 249 -16.26 -12.19 5.57
C VAL A 249 -15.95 -13.69 5.54
N ILE A 250 -16.02 -14.28 4.35
CA ILE A 250 -15.87 -15.72 4.13
C ILE A 250 -14.53 -16.14 3.52
N GLY A 251 -13.66 -15.18 3.24
CA GLY A 251 -12.37 -15.44 2.62
C GLY A 251 -11.70 -14.15 2.14
N SER A 252 -10.65 -14.31 1.36
CA SER A 252 -9.97 -13.17 0.73
C SER A 252 -9.36 -13.51 -0.61
N ILE A 253 -9.12 -12.47 -1.41
CA ILE A 253 -8.41 -12.55 -2.67
C ILE A 253 -7.47 -11.34 -2.79
N GLU A 254 -6.23 -11.59 -3.18
CA GLU A 254 -5.19 -10.57 -3.33
C GLU A 254 -4.70 -10.51 -4.77
N LEU A 255 -4.54 -9.31 -5.29
CA LEU A 255 -3.83 -9.03 -6.53
C LEU A 255 -2.48 -8.38 -6.16
N MET A 256 -1.41 -9.17 -6.20
CA MET A 256 -0.06 -8.78 -5.78
C MET A 256 0.89 -8.61 -6.97
N ASN A 257 2.04 -7.98 -6.74
CA ASN A 257 3.09 -7.94 -7.76
C ASN A 257 3.66 -9.33 -8.00
N THR A 258 3.85 -9.70 -9.26
CA THR A 258 4.43 -10.99 -9.63
C THR A 258 5.89 -11.06 -9.17
N LYS A 259 6.26 -12.16 -8.51
CA LYS A 259 7.63 -12.45 -8.10
C LYS A 259 8.29 -13.36 -9.13
N ALA A 260 9.27 -12.81 -9.86
CA ALA A 260 9.92 -13.52 -10.96
C ALA A 260 10.53 -14.89 -10.54
N GLU A 261 11.06 -14.96 -9.32
CA GLU A 261 11.62 -16.19 -8.75
C GLU A 261 10.62 -17.34 -8.59
N ARG A 262 9.31 -17.03 -8.59
CA ARG A 262 8.23 -18.04 -8.54
C ARG A 262 7.83 -18.57 -9.91
N TYR A 263 8.23 -17.87 -10.98
CA TYR A 263 7.79 -18.18 -12.35
C TYR A 263 8.98 -18.37 -13.27
N VAL A 264 9.89 -19.25 -12.84
CA VAL A 264 11.14 -19.56 -13.55
C VAL A 264 10.87 -19.94 -15.01
N GLY A 265 11.65 -19.38 -15.93
CA GLY A 265 11.50 -19.60 -17.37
C GLY A 265 10.35 -18.83 -18.03
N GLN A 266 9.65 -17.97 -17.28
CA GLN A 266 8.60 -17.13 -17.83
C GLN A 266 9.07 -15.68 -17.99
N THR A 267 8.66 -15.04 -19.09
CA THR A 267 8.80 -13.59 -19.25
C THR A 267 7.75 -12.90 -18.42
N ILE A 268 8.19 -12.09 -17.44
CA ILE A 268 7.33 -11.25 -16.60
C ILE A 268 7.35 -9.84 -17.19
N GLU A 269 6.26 -9.45 -17.82
CA GLU A 269 6.10 -8.09 -18.34
C GLU A 269 5.97 -7.10 -17.16
N PRO A 270 6.50 -5.86 -17.30
CA PRO A 270 6.29 -4.83 -16.28
C PRO A 270 4.81 -4.68 -15.92
N ASN A 271 4.52 -4.49 -14.63
CA ASN A 271 3.15 -4.40 -14.09
C ASN A 271 2.33 -5.71 -14.14
N SER A 272 2.91 -6.87 -14.49
CA SER A 272 2.22 -8.15 -14.34
C SER A 272 1.86 -8.41 -12.87
N LYS A 273 0.74 -9.09 -12.63
CA LYS A 273 0.23 -9.36 -11.27
C LYS A 273 0.12 -10.87 -11.02
N GLU A 274 0.07 -11.22 -9.74
CA GLU A 274 -0.22 -12.57 -9.26
C GLU A 274 -1.49 -12.55 -8.43
N ILE A 275 -2.37 -13.54 -8.60
CA ILE A 275 -3.56 -13.71 -7.76
C ILE A 275 -3.28 -14.79 -6.72
N GLY A 276 -3.55 -14.46 -5.45
CA GLY A 276 -3.66 -15.40 -4.35
C GLY A 276 -5.05 -15.33 -3.72
N PHE A 277 -5.57 -16.45 -3.24
CA PHE A 277 -6.88 -16.49 -2.61
C PHE A 277 -6.99 -17.54 -1.51
N VAL A 278 -7.90 -17.30 -0.60
CA VAL A 278 -8.35 -18.24 0.44
C VAL A 278 -9.87 -18.13 0.62
N LEU A 279 -10.53 -19.25 0.92
CA LEU A 279 -11.96 -19.31 1.18
C LEU A 279 -12.23 -20.20 2.38
N SER A 280 -13.17 -19.80 3.24
CA SER A 280 -13.70 -20.62 4.33
C SER A 280 -14.20 -21.96 3.79
N GLU A 281 -13.92 -23.04 4.53
CA GLU A 281 -14.31 -24.40 4.17
C GLU A 281 -15.82 -24.55 3.95
N ASP A 282 -16.64 -23.87 4.74
CA ASP A 282 -18.11 -23.87 4.66
C ASP A 282 -18.64 -23.42 3.28
N PHE A 283 -17.82 -22.72 2.49
CA PHE A 283 -18.19 -22.16 1.18
C PHE A 283 -17.50 -22.85 -0.01
N TRP A 284 -16.76 -23.95 0.23
CA TRP A 284 -16.15 -24.69 -0.86
C TRP A 284 -17.20 -25.39 -1.75
N GLY A 285 -16.84 -25.59 -3.01
CA GLY A 285 -17.71 -26.29 -3.98
C GLY A 285 -18.86 -25.46 -4.54
N GLN A 286 -19.15 -24.27 -4.01
CA GLN A 286 -20.31 -23.45 -4.35
C GLN A 286 -20.05 -22.41 -5.47
N GLY A 287 -18.88 -22.43 -6.11
CA GLY A 287 -18.54 -21.48 -7.18
C GLY A 287 -18.18 -20.06 -6.73
N ILE A 288 -18.09 -19.82 -5.42
CA ILE A 288 -17.78 -18.51 -4.83
C ILE A 288 -16.40 -17.98 -5.29
N MET A 289 -15.36 -18.81 -5.20
CA MET A 289 -14.01 -18.36 -5.57
C MET A 289 -13.87 -18.03 -7.08
N PRO A 290 -14.39 -18.83 -8.03
CA PRO A 290 -14.43 -18.41 -9.43
C PRO A 290 -15.15 -17.09 -9.68
N GLU A 291 -16.24 -16.81 -8.97
CA GLU A 291 -16.99 -15.55 -9.06
C GLU A 291 -16.14 -14.36 -8.57
N ALA A 292 -15.56 -14.48 -7.38
CA ALA A 292 -14.67 -13.46 -6.80
C ALA A 292 -13.46 -13.18 -7.69
N ALA A 293 -12.78 -14.25 -8.14
CA ALA A 293 -11.59 -14.13 -8.97
C ALA A 293 -11.90 -13.48 -10.33
N LYS A 294 -13.05 -13.82 -10.95
CA LYS A 294 -13.46 -13.18 -12.21
C LYS A 294 -13.67 -11.67 -12.06
N ALA A 295 -14.24 -11.21 -10.95
CA ALA A 295 -14.40 -9.78 -10.66
C ALA A 295 -13.03 -9.09 -10.50
N VAL A 296 -12.08 -9.71 -9.77
CA VAL A 296 -10.72 -9.16 -9.59
C VAL A 296 -9.94 -9.17 -10.91
N MET A 297 -10.06 -10.21 -11.73
CA MET A 297 -9.44 -10.27 -13.06
C MET A 297 -9.98 -9.18 -13.99
N LYS A 298 -11.31 -8.96 -13.97
CA LYS A 298 -11.93 -7.85 -14.70
C LYS A 298 -11.34 -6.51 -14.28
N TYR A 299 -11.28 -6.25 -12.99
CA TYR A 299 -10.66 -5.04 -12.44
C TYR A 299 -9.19 -4.89 -12.87
N ALA A 300 -8.40 -5.97 -12.78
CA ALA A 300 -7.00 -5.97 -13.15
C ALA A 300 -6.79 -5.66 -14.65
N PHE A 301 -7.50 -6.32 -15.55
CA PHE A 301 -7.31 -6.17 -17.00
C PHE A 301 -7.98 -4.91 -17.56
N GLU A 302 -9.15 -4.51 -17.05
CA GLU A 302 -9.96 -3.45 -17.64
C GLU A 302 -9.76 -2.09 -16.95
N THR A 303 -9.37 -2.07 -15.68
CA THR A 303 -9.17 -0.81 -14.92
C THR A 303 -7.70 -0.52 -14.65
N LEU A 304 -6.91 -1.54 -14.24
CA LEU A 304 -5.49 -1.37 -13.93
C LEU A 304 -4.56 -1.58 -15.13
N ASP A 305 -5.11 -1.98 -16.26
CA ASP A 305 -4.36 -2.22 -17.51
C ASP A 305 -3.20 -3.23 -17.36
N VAL A 306 -3.40 -4.27 -16.55
CA VAL A 306 -2.41 -5.30 -16.28
C VAL A 306 -2.17 -6.14 -17.54
N PRO A 307 -0.91 -6.37 -17.99
CA PRO A 307 -0.63 -7.13 -19.21
C PRO A 307 -0.87 -8.63 -19.05
N SER A 308 -0.56 -9.17 -17.87
CA SER A 308 -0.78 -10.59 -17.57
C SER A 308 -0.98 -10.85 -16.08
N ILE A 309 -1.74 -11.90 -15.77
CA ILE A 309 -1.96 -12.39 -14.41
C ILE A 309 -1.40 -13.79 -14.30
N PHE A 310 -0.60 -13.99 -13.25
CA PHE A 310 -0.04 -15.28 -12.86
C PHE A 310 -0.79 -15.84 -11.66
N ILE A 311 -0.80 -17.15 -11.53
CA ILE A 311 -1.35 -17.87 -10.38
C ILE A 311 -0.65 -19.21 -10.23
N SER A 312 -0.48 -19.67 -9.00
CA SER A 312 0.12 -20.99 -8.76
C SER A 312 -0.60 -21.73 -7.64
N HIS A 313 -0.49 -23.05 -7.64
CA HIS A 313 -0.99 -23.90 -6.56
C HIS A 313 -0.07 -25.10 -6.32
N ALA A 314 -0.09 -25.62 -5.10
CA ALA A 314 0.53 -26.90 -4.78
C ALA A 314 -0.18 -28.02 -5.58
N GLU A 315 0.56 -28.89 -6.23
CA GLU A 315 -0.02 -29.94 -7.09
C GLU A 315 -1.12 -30.78 -6.39
N PRO A 316 -0.98 -31.17 -5.10
CA PRO A 316 -2.05 -31.86 -4.39
C PRO A 316 -3.31 -31.01 -4.10
N ASN A 317 -3.23 -29.67 -4.25
CA ASN A 317 -4.36 -28.77 -4.07
C ASN A 317 -5.25 -28.73 -5.33
N THR A 318 -5.90 -29.83 -5.63
CA THR A 318 -6.75 -29.98 -6.82
C THR A 318 -7.94 -29.02 -6.84
N GLN A 319 -8.41 -28.56 -5.67
CA GLN A 319 -9.48 -27.57 -5.59
C GLN A 319 -9.05 -26.22 -6.18
N SER A 320 -7.85 -25.73 -5.79
CA SER A 320 -7.26 -24.51 -6.37
C SER A 320 -7.01 -24.69 -7.87
N GLY A 321 -6.48 -25.85 -8.29
CA GLY A 321 -6.28 -26.16 -9.70
C GLY A 321 -7.55 -26.06 -10.53
N ARG A 322 -8.68 -26.63 -10.04
CA ARG A 322 -10.00 -26.56 -10.70
C ARG A 322 -10.54 -25.12 -10.81
N VAL A 323 -10.32 -24.27 -9.80
CA VAL A 323 -10.67 -22.84 -9.87
C VAL A 323 -9.90 -22.17 -11.02
N GLN A 324 -8.59 -22.38 -11.08
CA GLN A 324 -7.72 -21.81 -12.11
C GLN A 324 -8.11 -22.26 -13.52
N GLU A 325 -8.46 -23.53 -13.69
CA GLU A 325 -8.96 -24.10 -14.94
C GLU A 325 -10.29 -23.48 -15.38
N LYS A 326 -11.26 -23.38 -14.46
CA LYS A 326 -12.56 -22.74 -14.73
C LYS A 326 -12.43 -21.28 -15.13
N LEU A 327 -11.37 -20.59 -14.67
CA LEU A 327 -11.07 -19.21 -15.04
C LEU A 327 -10.32 -19.10 -16.36
N GLY A 328 -9.90 -20.20 -16.99
CA GLY A 328 -9.21 -20.23 -18.28
C GLY A 328 -7.70 -20.02 -18.20
N PHE A 329 -7.08 -20.11 -17.01
CA PHE A 329 -5.63 -20.00 -16.86
C PHE A 329 -4.92 -21.20 -17.51
N LYS A 330 -3.93 -20.92 -18.35
CA LYS A 330 -3.10 -21.94 -19.01
C LYS A 330 -1.87 -22.30 -18.17
N ILE A 331 -1.53 -23.59 -18.11
CA ILE A 331 -0.28 -24.04 -17.47
C ILE A 331 0.91 -23.48 -18.27
N VAL A 332 1.83 -22.83 -17.57
CA VAL A 332 3.08 -22.28 -18.15
C VAL A 332 4.33 -22.88 -17.53
N GLY A 333 4.20 -23.65 -16.46
CA GLY A 333 5.34 -24.32 -15.85
C GLY A 333 4.99 -25.14 -14.62
N ARG A 334 5.99 -25.87 -14.15
CA ARG A 334 5.96 -26.70 -12.95
C ARG A 334 7.32 -26.57 -12.24
N LEU A 335 7.30 -26.38 -10.93
CA LEU A 335 8.48 -26.39 -10.08
C LEU A 335 8.40 -27.60 -9.14
N ASP A 336 9.29 -28.57 -9.34
CA ASP A 336 9.35 -29.75 -8.49
C ASP A 336 9.96 -29.42 -7.12
N ASN A 337 9.55 -30.14 -6.08
CA ASN A 337 10.06 -29.99 -4.71
C ASN A 337 10.05 -28.52 -4.22
N TYR A 338 9.03 -27.75 -4.59
CA TYR A 338 8.99 -26.31 -4.37
C TYR A 338 8.47 -25.93 -3.00
N ARG A 339 7.49 -26.66 -2.45
CA ARG A 339 6.88 -26.36 -1.15
C ARG A 339 6.51 -27.62 -0.39
N GLU A 340 6.50 -27.49 0.94
CA GLU A 340 5.95 -28.50 1.82
C GLU A 340 4.43 -28.50 1.75
N TRP A 341 3.82 -29.67 1.67
CA TRP A 341 2.38 -29.89 1.76
C TRP A 341 1.96 -30.20 3.19
N ILE A 342 0.64 -30.26 3.42
CA ILE A 342 0.04 -30.50 4.75
C ILE A 342 0.46 -31.82 5.41
N ASP A 343 0.94 -32.78 4.66
CA ASP A 343 1.46 -34.07 5.14
C ASP A 343 2.96 -34.05 5.44
N GLY A 344 3.59 -32.90 5.37
CA GLY A 344 5.04 -32.71 5.58
C GLY A 344 5.92 -33.09 4.42
N LYS A 345 5.36 -33.50 3.26
CA LYS A 345 6.12 -33.88 2.08
C LYS A 345 6.30 -32.70 1.13
N MET A 346 7.45 -32.65 0.50
CA MET A 346 7.68 -31.69 -0.57
C MET A 346 6.84 -32.04 -1.79
N CYS A 347 6.18 -31.06 -2.38
CA CYS A 347 5.38 -31.21 -3.58
C CYS A 347 5.73 -30.18 -4.64
N ALA A 348 5.29 -30.42 -5.87
CA ALA A 348 5.43 -29.48 -6.95
C ALA A 348 4.44 -28.30 -6.82
N SER A 349 4.82 -27.19 -7.42
CA SER A 349 3.94 -26.04 -7.68
C SER A 349 3.62 -25.98 -9.17
N ILE A 350 2.34 -25.94 -9.51
CA ILE A 350 1.85 -25.77 -10.88
C ILE A 350 1.64 -24.28 -11.12
N MET A 351 2.30 -23.73 -12.13
CA MET A 351 2.23 -22.32 -12.51
C MET A 351 1.33 -22.15 -13.70
N ARG A 352 0.46 -21.12 -13.63
CA ARG A 352 -0.48 -20.79 -14.71
C ARG A 352 -0.42 -19.29 -15.00
N LYS A 353 -0.79 -18.91 -16.22
CA LYS A 353 -0.82 -17.52 -16.70
C LYS A 353 -2.07 -17.30 -17.53
N MET A 354 -2.57 -16.05 -17.47
CA MET A 354 -3.53 -15.50 -18.42
C MET A 354 -3.04 -14.13 -18.87
N THR A 355 -3.02 -13.88 -20.16
CA THR A 355 -2.70 -12.59 -20.75
C THR A 355 -3.97 -11.75 -20.93
N LYS A 356 -3.79 -10.43 -21.03
CA LYS A 356 -4.87 -9.50 -21.32
C LYS A 356 -5.61 -9.84 -22.62
N ASN A 357 -4.88 -10.25 -23.67
CA ASN A 357 -5.48 -10.65 -24.94
C ASN A 357 -6.37 -11.90 -24.80
N GLU A 358 -5.90 -12.90 -24.04
CA GLU A 358 -6.70 -14.11 -23.76
C GLU A 358 -7.97 -13.79 -22.97
N TRP A 359 -7.90 -12.86 -22.00
CA TRP A 359 -9.08 -12.40 -21.27
C TRP A 359 -10.17 -11.85 -22.19
N PHE A 360 -9.82 -10.99 -23.16
CA PHE A 360 -10.78 -10.41 -24.08
C PHE A 360 -11.27 -11.38 -25.17
N CYS A 361 -10.52 -12.44 -25.49
CA CYS A 361 -10.95 -13.49 -26.42
C CYS A 361 -11.92 -14.51 -25.80
N HIS A 362 -11.97 -14.61 -24.46
CA HIS A 362 -12.85 -15.52 -23.74
C HIS A 362 -14.15 -14.87 -23.23
N LYS A 363 -14.41 -13.61 -23.56
CA LYS A 363 -15.68 -12.94 -23.37
C LYS A 363 -16.60 -13.24 -24.53
#